data_d7e986f8960c1057eaceb585457cc333
#
_entry.id   d7e986f8960c1057eaceb585457cc333
#
_cell.length_a   1.000
_cell.length_b   1.000
_cell.length_c   1.000
_cell.angle_alpha   90.00
_cell.angle_beta   90.00
_cell.angle_gamma   90.00
#
_symmetry.space_group_name_H-M   'P 1'
#
loop_
_entity.id
_entity.type
_entity.pdbx_description
1 polymer ?
#
loop_
_entity_poly.entity_id
_entity_poly.type
_entity_poly.pdbx_seq_one_letter_code
_entity_poly.pdbx_strand_id
1 'polypeptide(L)'
;ITETNTPRLDYSTGAEAFLLEPQSTNLLTYSEDYSNPSWSKSNVSVVNNNYISPDGTTNASLLYPTTSGTFRYINDSISGSSSLYTISVYAKVSGKDVAWMYINSSSAYGIVYYDLSDKTIEIQSGSESTPSGTITDAGNGWYRLTYTVGSAFAVGSGSGFGVCDSKGNTNVTANGTDGLYFWGAQLEQQSYPTSYIPTSGTTVTRNQELCNNATPVINSEEGVLYAEIS
;
A
#
# COMPACT_ATOMS: atom_id res chain seq x y z
N ILE A 1 2.33 10.71 11.77
CA ILE A 1 3.10 11.64 12.65
C ILE A 1 3.50 10.83 13.86
N THR A 2 4.76 10.47 13.98
CA THR A 2 5.30 9.86 15.20
C THR A 2 5.67 10.99 16.14
N GLU A 3 4.90 11.16 17.21
CA GLU A 3 5.34 12.01 18.31
C GLU A 3 6.55 11.34 18.98
N THR A 4 7.60 12.11 19.19
CA THR A 4 8.81 11.61 19.87
C THR A 4 8.45 11.15 21.28
N ASN A 5 8.83 9.93 21.64
CA ASN A 5 8.57 9.26 22.91
C ASN A 5 7.11 8.82 23.17
N THR A 6 6.26 8.78 22.16
CA THR A 6 4.94 8.15 22.28
C THR A 6 5.00 6.77 21.64
N PRO A 7 4.87 5.68 22.40
CA PRO A 7 4.86 4.33 21.83
C PRO A 7 3.63 4.15 20.95
N ARG A 8 3.81 3.52 19.80
CA ARG A 8 2.68 3.07 18.98
C ARG A 8 2.19 1.72 19.50
N LEU A 9 0.88 1.56 19.48
CA LEU A 9 0.25 0.32 19.96
C LEU A 9 -0.45 -0.36 18.77
N ASP A 10 -0.30 -1.66 18.72
CA ASP A 10 -1.02 -2.55 17.80
C ASP A 10 -2.15 -3.25 18.57
N TYR A 11 -3.35 -3.23 18.02
CA TYR A 11 -4.53 -3.89 18.55
C TYR A 11 -5.04 -4.99 17.60
N SER A 12 -4.30 -5.33 16.57
CA SER A 12 -4.73 -6.28 15.53
C SER A 12 -5.06 -7.67 16.06
N THR A 13 -4.45 -8.07 17.16
CA THR A 13 -4.70 -9.35 17.86
C THR A 13 -5.80 -9.28 18.91
N GLY A 14 -6.40 -8.11 19.13
CA GLY A 14 -7.38 -7.86 20.20
C GLY A 14 -6.76 -7.61 21.58
N ALA A 15 -5.44 -7.66 21.70
CA ALA A 15 -4.67 -7.28 22.88
C ALA A 15 -3.73 -6.11 22.52
N GLU A 16 -3.42 -5.27 23.49
CA GLU A 16 -2.43 -4.19 23.33
C GLU A 16 -1.02 -4.76 23.17
N ALA A 17 -0.32 -4.40 22.12
CA ALA A 17 1.09 -4.73 21.90
C ALA A 17 1.85 -3.49 21.43
N PHE A 18 3.13 -3.38 21.77
CA PHE A 18 3.98 -2.34 21.20
C PHE A 18 4.24 -2.65 19.73
N LEU A 19 3.92 -1.67 18.85
CA LEU A 19 4.28 -1.75 17.45
C LEU A 19 5.70 -1.23 17.26
N LEU A 20 6.66 -2.15 17.13
CA LEU A 20 8.05 -1.82 16.85
C LEU A 20 8.38 -2.15 15.41
N GLU A 21 8.41 -1.11 14.55
CA GLU A 21 8.71 -1.28 13.15
C GLU A 21 10.16 -0.89 12.82
N PRO A 22 10.80 -1.58 11.86
CA PRO A 22 12.11 -1.21 11.38
C PRO A 22 12.06 0.13 10.64
N GLN A 23 13.24 0.70 10.38
CA GLN A 23 13.36 1.83 9.46
C GLN A 23 12.79 1.44 8.11
N SER A 24 11.98 2.32 7.52
CA SER A 24 11.45 2.16 6.17
C SER A 24 11.34 3.49 5.44
N THR A 25 11.41 3.43 4.11
CA THR A 25 11.29 4.60 3.23
C THR A 25 10.15 4.38 2.25
N ASN A 26 9.21 5.32 2.19
CA ASN A 26 8.29 5.39 1.07
C ASN A 26 9.01 6.01 -0.13
N LEU A 27 9.20 5.22 -1.18
CA LEU A 27 9.90 5.60 -2.40
C LEU A 27 9.03 6.43 -3.37
N LEU A 28 7.70 6.38 -3.22
CA LEU A 28 6.78 7.24 -3.98
C LEU A 28 6.88 8.68 -3.45
N THR A 29 6.98 9.64 -4.34
CA THR A 29 7.19 11.05 -3.93
C THR A 29 5.88 11.80 -3.63
N TYR A 30 4.74 11.29 -4.10
CA TYR A 30 3.40 11.83 -3.87
C TYR A 30 2.43 10.71 -3.51
N SER A 31 2.33 10.40 -2.23
CA SER A 31 1.54 9.25 -1.74
C SER A 31 0.03 9.48 -1.72
N GLU A 32 -0.44 10.72 -1.83
CA GLU A 32 -1.86 11.10 -1.76
C GLU A 32 -2.31 11.94 -2.96
N ASP A 33 -1.40 12.70 -3.60
CA ASP A 33 -1.73 13.52 -4.77
C ASP A 33 -1.50 12.76 -6.07
N TYR A 34 -2.49 12.00 -6.51
CA TYR A 34 -2.42 11.24 -7.77
C TYR A 34 -2.69 12.11 -9.01
N SER A 35 -3.04 13.39 -8.85
CA SER A 35 -3.08 14.35 -9.97
C SER A 35 -1.71 14.83 -10.39
N ASN A 36 -0.72 14.74 -9.48
CA ASN A 36 0.64 15.18 -9.74
C ASN A 36 1.23 14.53 -11.00
N PRO A 37 2.03 15.26 -11.81
CA PRO A 37 2.66 14.73 -13.02
C PRO A 37 3.64 13.57 -12.81
N SER A 38 4.15 13.33 -11.58
CA SER A 38 4.94 12.14 -11.27
C SER A 38 4.15 10.85 -11.50
N TRP A 39 2.83 10.90 -11.32
CA TRP A 39 1.93 9.83 -11.64
C TRP A 39 1.53 9.88 -13.12
N SER A 40 2.08 8.98 -13.93
CA SER A 40 1.62 8.75 -15.30
C SER A 40 0.22 8.12 -15.30
N LYS A 41 -0.65 8.59 -16.18
CA LYS A 41 -2.05 8.16 -16.27
C LYS A 41 -2.32 7.45 -17.59
N SER A 42 -2.76 6.20 -17.55
CA SER A 42 -3.10 5.41 -18.73
C SER A 42 -4.61 5.27 -18.87
N ASN A 43 -5.22 6.15 -19.68
CA ASN A 43 -6.67 6.18 -19.97
C ASN A 43 -7.55 6.15 -18.71
N VAL A 44 -7.12 6.86 -17.69
CA VAL A 44 -7.85 7.13 -16.46
C VAL A 44 -7.87 8.61 -16.16
N SER A 45 -8.85 9.03 -15.39
CA SER A 45 -8.93 10.36 -14.80
C SER A 45 -8.85 10.25 -13.29
N VAL A 46 -8.33 11.29 -12.65
CA VAL A 46 -8.19 11.40 -11.20
C VAL A 46 -8.93 12.64 -10.73
N VAL A 47 -9.77 12.49 -9.72
CA VAL A 47 -10.37 13.61 -8.98
C VAL A 47 -9.82 13.56 -7.57
N ASN A 48 -8.87 14.45 -7.26
CA ASN A 48 -8.25 14.54 -5.94
C ASN A 48 -9.21 15.12 -4.88
N ASN A 49 -8.93 14.80 -3.63
CA ASN A 49 -9.66 15.32 -2.46
C ASN A 49 -11.18 15.13 -2.59
N ASN A 50 -11.58 13.96 -3.09
CA ASN A 50 -12.96 13.70 -3.45
C ASN A 50 -13.73 12.95 -2.36
N TYR A 51 -13.03 12.27 -1.45
CA TYR A 51 -13.65 11.45 -0.41
C TYR A 51 -12.85 11.44 0.89
N ILE A 52 -13.51 11.05 1.99
CA ILE A 52 -12.85 10.90 3.30
C ILE A 52 -11.97 9.64 3.27
N SER A 53 -10.70 9.80 3.54
CA SER A 53 -9.69 8.74 3.62
C SER A 53 -9.68 8.02 4.97
N PRO A 54 -8.90 6.96 5.12
CA PRO A 54 -8.75 6.25 6.41
C PRO A 54 -8.25 7.11 7.57
N ASP A 55 -7.54 8.22 7.30
CA ASP A 55 -7.06 9.14 8.33
C ASP A 55 -8.14 10.13 8.82
N GLY A 56 -9.34 10.10 8.21
CA GLY A 56 -10.48 10.97 8.55
C GLY A 56 -10.48 12.32 7.84
N THR A 57 -9.52 12.61 6.99
CA THR A 57 -9.47 13.85 6.20
C THR A 57 -10.05 13.66 4.80
N THR A 58 -10.43 14.75 4.10
CA THR A 58 -10.95 14.66 2.73
C THR A 58 -9.80 14.79 1.73
N ASN A 59 -8.99 13.74 1.59
CA ASN A 59 -7.82 13.69 0.72
C ASN A 59 -7.70 12.41 -0.11
N ALA A 60 -8.70 11.52 -0.06
CA ALA A 60 -8.76 10.39 -0.97
C ALA A 60 -9.15 10.83 -2.38
N SER A 61 -8.60 10.16 -3.39
CA SER A 61 -8.81 10.45 -4.81
C SER A 61 -9.66 9.40 -5.48
N LEU A 62 -10.60 9.82 -6.32
CA LEU A 62 -11.32 8.93 -7.22
C LEU A 62 -10.49 8.71 -8.49
N LEU A 63 -10.21 7.45 -8.80
CA LEU A 63 -9.63 7.00 -10.06
C LEU A 63 -10.69 6.27 -10.87
N TYR A 64 -11.00 6.75 -12.07
CA TYR A 64 -11.97 6.12 -12.96
C TYR A 64 -11.44 6.03 -14.39
N PRO A 65 -11.81 4.97 -15.16
CA PRO A 65 -11.42 4.81 -16.54
C PRO A 65 -12.14 5.82 -17.45
N THR A 66 -11.39 6.46 -18.35
CA THR A 66 -11.96 7.41 -19.33
C THR A 66 -12.43 6.71 -20.61
N THR A 67 -11.91 5.53 -20.89
CA THR A 67 -12.26 4.69 -22.04
C THR A 67 -12.26 3.22 -21.62
N SER A 68 -13.14 2.41 -22.21
CA SER A 68 -13.14 0.96 -22.02
C SER A 68 -11.88 0.30 -22.60
N GLY A 69 -11.48 -0.83 -22.04
CA GLY A 69 -10.36 -1.64 -22.51
C GLY A 69 -9.41 -2.08 -21.38
N THR A 70 -8.24 -2.55 -21.75
CA THR A 70 -7.22 -3.07 -20.82
C THR A 70 -6.28 -2.00 -20.28
N PHE A 71 -5.64 -2.27 -19.16
CA PHE A 71 -4.58 -1.45 -18.57
C PHE A 71 -4.99 0.02 -18.34
N ARG A 72 -6.02 0.19 -17.49
CA ARG A 72 -6.46 1.50 -17.01
C ARG A 72 -5.91 1.70 -15.60
N TYR A 73 -4.86 2.56 -15.48
CA TYR A 73 -4.05 2.66 -14.27
C TYR A 73 -3.33 4.00 -14.13
N ILE A 74 -2.77 4.20 -12.97
CA ILE A 74 -1.72 5.18 -12.71
C ILE A 74 -0.45 4.46 -12.25
N ASN A 75 0.71 5.03 -12.57
CA ASN A 75 2.00 4.53 -12.11
C ASN A 75 2.99 5.66 -11.88
N ASP A 76 3.89 5.46 -10.93
CA ASP A 76 5.10 6.26 -10.76
C ASP A 76 6.31 5.48 -11.27
N SER A 77 7.21 6.19 -11.96
CA SER A 77 8.45 5.61 -12.51
C SER A 77 9.56 5.72 -11.48
N ILE A 78 9.76 4.63 -10.75
CA ILE A 78 10.81 4.54 -9.74
C ILE A 78 11.93 3.64 -10.26
N SER A 79 13.17 4.03 -10.01
CA SER A 79 14.34 3.19 -10.22
C SER A 79 14.93 2.80 -8.87
N GLY A 80 15.28 1.53 -8.72
CA GLY A 80 15.85 1.00 -7.49
C GLY A 80 16.77 -0.18 -7.73
N SER A 81 17.65 -0.46 -6.78
CA SER A 81 18.58 -1.60 -6.81
C SER A 81 17.82 -2.93 -6.75
N SER A 82 18.51 -4.03 -7.08
CA SER A 82 17.93 -5.37 -6.94
C SER A 82 17.62 -5.68 -5.46
N SER A 83 16.34 -5.83 -5.16
CA SER A 83 15.82 -6.12 -3.82
C SER A 83 14.41 -6.66 -3.90
N LEU A 84 13.85 -7.07 -2.77
CA LEU A 84 12.41 -7.25 -2.60
C LEU A 84 11.75 -5.89 -2.46
N TYR A 85 10.57 -5.76 -3.06
CA TYR A 85 9.75 -4.55 -2.98
C TYR A 85 8.33 -4.91 -2.60
N THR A 86 7.72 -4.05 -1.81
CA THR A 86 6.29 -4.11 -1.49
C THR A 86 5.64 -2.78 -1.83
N ILE A 87 4.59 -2.82 -2.67
CA ILE A 87 3.69 -1.69 -2.86
C ILE A 87 2.42 -1.91 -2.03
N SER A 88 1.92 -0.87 -1.40
CA SER A 88 0.62 -0.87 -0.73
C SER A 88 -0.17 0.39 -1.05
N VAL A 89 -1.49 0.27 -1.03
CA VAL A 89 -2.41 1.40 -1.20
C VAL A 89 -3.73 1.08 -0.50
N TYR A 90 -4.42 2.10 -0.02
CA TYR A 90 -5.78 1.94 0.47
C TYR A 90 -6.77 2.16 -0.67
N ALA A 91 -7.76 1.28 -0.76
CA ALA A 91 -8.80 1.35 -1.79
C ALA A 91 -10.21 1.20 -1.20
N LYS A 92 -11.19 1.85 -1.84
CA LYS A 92 -12.61 1.76 -1.49
C LYS A 92 -13.48 1.80 -2.75
N VAL A 93 -14.58 1.07 -2.73
CA VAL A 93 -15.55 0.97 -3.83
C VAL A 93 -16.18 2.34 -4.15
N SER A 94 -16.23 2.66 -5.45
CA SER A 94 -16.94 3.81 -6.03
C SER A 94 -17.50 3.47 -7.42
N GLY A 95 -18.44 2.51 -7.48
CA GLY A 95 -19.02 2.00 -8.71
C GLY A 95 -18.25 0.85 -9.35
N LYS A 96 -16.93 0.76 -9.15
CA LYS A 96 -16.10 -0.41 -9.42
C LYS A 96 -15.66 -1.03 -8.09
N ASP A 97 -15.38 -2.32 -8.10
CA ASP A 97 -15.02 -3.09 -6.90
C ASP A 97 -13.73 -3.93 -7.07
N VAL A 98 -13.13 -3.95 -8.27
CA VAL A 98 -11.91 -4.71 -8.50
C VAL A 98 -10.75 -3.76 -8.83
N ALA A 99 -9.73 -3.79 -7.96
CA ALA A 99 -8.44 -3.15 -8.18
C ALA A 99 -7.41 -4.16 -8.70
N TRP A 100 -6.36 -3.65 -9.31
CA TRP A 100 -5.17 -4.43 -9.60
C TRP A 100 -3.91 -3.60 -9.35
N MET A 101 -2.84 -4.28 -8.99
CA MET A 101 -1.55 -3.66 -8.68
C MET A 101 -0.41 -4.41 -9.37
N TYR A 102 0.67 -3.69 -9.64
CA TYR A 102 1.87 -4.25 -10.21
C TYR A 102 3.13 -3.50 -9.75
N ILE A 103 4.25 -4.22 -9.76
CA ILE A 103 5.60 -3.68 -9.70
C ILE A 103 6.35 -4.25 -10.89
N ASN A 104 6.96 -3.38 -11.70
CA ASN A 104 7.56 -3.78 -12.97
C ASN A 104 9.06 -3.54 -12.99
N SER A 105 9.76 -4.45 -13.64
CA SER A 105 11.15 -4.26 -14.05
C SER A 105 11.28 -4.50 -15.55
N SER A 106 12.46 -4.24 -16.10
CA SER A 106 12.74 -4.56 -17.52
C SER A 106 12.67 -6.07 -17.84
N SER A 107 12.68 -6.93 -16.83
CA SER A 107 12.79 -8.39 -16.99
C SER A 107 11.75 -9.21 -16.22
N ALA A 108 11.02 -8.60 -15.29
CA ALA A 108 10.01 -9.29 -14.49
C ALA A 108 8.78 -8.42 -14.27
N TYR A 109 7.61 -9.03 -14.30
CA TYR A 109 6.34 -8.40 -13.97
C TYR A 109 5.41 -9.44 -13.35
N GLY A 110 4.52 -8.97 -12.49
CA GLY A 110 3.40 -9.71 -11.94
C GLY A 110 2.23 -8.75 -11.69
N ILE A 111 1.04 -9.27 -11.66
CA ILE A 111 -0.18 -8.52 -11.34
C ILE A 111 -0.92 -9.25 -10.22
N VAL A 112 -1.37 -8.49 -9.24
CA VAL A 112 -2.29 -8.97 -8.22
C VAL A 112 -3.60 -8.22 -8.35
N TYR A 113 -4.70 -8.96 -8.44
CA TYR A 113 -6.07 -8.45 -8.50
C TYR A 113 -6.71 -8.57 -7.13
N TYR A 114 -7.50 -7.57 -6.77
CA TYR A 114 -8.19 -7.46 -5.47
C TYR A 114 -9.66 -7.17 -5.72
N ASP A 115 -10.50 -8.11 -5.36
CA ASP A 115 -11.94 -7.90 -5.36
C ASP A 115 -12.36 -7.42 -3.95
N LEU A 116 -12.81 -6.18 -3.86
CA LEU A 116 -13.18 -5.55 -2.59
C LEU A 116 -14.57 -6.00 -2.12
N SER A 117 -15.38 -6.57 -3.01
CA SER A 117 -16.73 -7.04 -2.67
C SER A 117 -16.70 -8.39 -1.96
N ASP A 118 -15.93 -9.35 -2.47
CA ASP A 118 -15.77 -10.68 -1.90
C ASP A 118 -14.48 -10.84 -1.05
N LYS A 119 -13.62 -9.82 -1.02
CA LYS A 119 -12.36 -9.76 -0.25
C LYS A 119 -11.39 -10.87 -0.64
N THR A 120 -11.35 -11.21 -1.92
CA THR A 120 -10.47 -12.22 -2.47
C THR A 120 -9.42 -11.60 -3.38
N ILE A 121 -8.31 -12.31 -3.56
CA ILE A 121 -7.24 -11.92 -4.46
C ILE A 121 -7.03 -12.99 -5.53
N GLU A 122 -6.48 -12.56 -6.68
CA GLU A 122 -5.96 -13.45 -7.71
C GLU A 122 -4.58 -12.95 -8.14
N ILE A 123 -3.61 -13.86 -8.17
CA ILE A 123 -2.22 -13.53 -8.51
C ILE A 123 -1.91 -14.07 -9.90
N GLN A 124 -1.47 -13.17 -10.78
CA GLN A 124 -0.93 -13.49 -12.09
C GLN A 124 0.57 -13.25 -12.09
N SER A 125 1.35 -14.30 -11.91
CA SER A 125 2.79 -14.20 -11.66
C SER A 125 3.59 -13.63 -12.86
N GLY A 126 3.09 -13.78 -14.08
CA GLY A 126 3.84 -13.36 -15.26
C GLY A 126 5.21 -14.06 -15.34
N SER A 127 6.27 -13.26 -15.42
CA SER A 127 7.67 -13.77 -15.39
C SER A 127 8.27 -13.73 -13.98
N GLU A 128 7.51 -13.30 -12.98
CA GLU A 128 7.93 -13.23 -11.58
C GLU A 128 7.65 -14.56 -10.86
N SER A 129 8.56 -14.98 -9.98
CA SER A 129 8.34 -16.18 -9.17
C SER A 129 7.65 -15.82 -7.85
N THR A 130 6.59 -16.54 -7.52
CA THR A 130 5.92 -16.50 -6.20
C THR A 130 5.62 -15.11 -5.61
N PRO A 131 5.03 -14.16 -6.35
CA PRO A 131 4.57 -12.91 -5.76
C PRO A 131 3.48 -13.19 -4.72
N SER A 132 3.29 -12.25 -3.79
CA SER A 132 2.24 -12.35 -2.78
C SER A 132 1.41 -11.08 -2.72
N GLY A 133 0.18 -11.18 -2.23
CA GLY A 133 -0.71 -10.06 -2.04
C GLY A 133 -1.61 -10.28 -0.83
N THR A 134 -2.08 -9.20 -0.23
CA THR A 134 -3.08 -9.24 0.84
C THR A 134 -4.14 -8.18 0.63
N ILE A 135 -5.33 -8.43 1.15
CA ILE A 135 -6.41 -7.47 1.33
C ILE A 135 -6.77 -7.46 2.81
N THR A 136 -6.62 -6.31 3.45
CA THR A 136 -6.85 -6.16 4.90
C THR A 136 -7.87 -5.06 5.13
N ASP A 137 -8.90 -5.34 5.94
CA ASP A 137 -9.90 -4.35 6.32
C ASP A 137 -9.25 -3.19 7.09
N ALA A 138 -9.49 -1.97 6.64
CA ALA A 138 -9.02 -0.73 7.26
C ALA A 138 -10.18 0.08 7.88
N GLY A 139 -11.36 -0.50 7.96
CA GLY A 139 -12.56 0.14 8.51
C GLY A 139 -13.29 1.05 7.51
N ASN A 140 -14.55 1.34 7.79
CA ASN A 140 -15.39 2.24 7.01
C ASN A 140 -15.48 1.92 5.50
N GLY A 141 -15.30 0.62 5.14
CA GLY A 141 -15.31 0.15 3.76
C GLY A 141 -14.00 0.41 2.99
N TRP A 142 -12.95 0.83 3.67
CA TRP A 142 -11.60 0.90 3.16
C TRP A 142 -10.88 -0.44 3.35
N TYR A 143 -10.04 -0.79 2.38
CA TYR A 143 -9.15 -1.95 2.43
C TYR A 143 -7.73 -1.52 2.12
N ARG A 144 -6.76 -2.00 2.89
CA ARG A 144 -5.36 -1.91 2.53
C ARG A 144 -5.00 -3.08 1.63
N LEU A 145 -4.54 -2.77 0.43
CA LEU A 145 -4.09 -3.72 -0.57
C LEU A 145 -2.57 -3.74 -0.57
N THR A 146 -1.96 -4.91 -0.65
CA THR A 146 -0.49 -5.05 -0.71
C THR A 146 -0.10 -6.00 -1.81
N TYR A 147 1.01 -5.68 -2.48
CA TYR A 147 1.68 -6.58 -3.41
C TYR A 147 3.16 -6.61 -3.08
N THR A 148 3.70 -7.79 -2.81
CA THR A 148 5.13 -8.03 -2.58
C THR A 148 5.68 -8.90 -3.70
N VAL A 149 6.79 -8.48 -4.29
CA VAL A 149 7.49 -9.25 -5.33
C VAL A 149 8.02 -10.56 -4.77
N GLY A 150 7.99 -11.62 -5.55
CA GLY A 150 8.41 -12.95 -5.11
C GLY A 150 9.91 -13.19 -5.17
N SER A 151 10.66 -12.34 -5.89
CA SER A 151 12.11 -12.42 -6.00
C SER A 151 12.72 -11.03 -6.11
N ALA A 152 13.98 -10.91 -5.71
CA ALA A 152 14.69 -9.65 -5.79
C ALA A 152 14.96 -9.25 -7.26
N PHE A 153 14.56 -8.05 -7.64
CA PHE A 153 14.88 -7.44 -8.93
C PHE A 153 15.04 -5.92 -8.81
N ALA A 154 15.67 -5.32 -9.82
CA ALA A 154 15.76 -3.86 -9.89
C ALA A 154 14.45 -3.29 -10.46
N VAL A 155 13.77 -2.46 -9.69
CA VAL A 155 12.60 -1.70 -10.17
C VAL A 155 13.07 -0.68 -11.19
N GLY A 156 12.44 -0.63 -12.38
CA GLY A 156 12.94 0.25 -13.44
C GLY A 156 11.90 0.73 -14.44
N SER A 157 10.67 0.26 -14.38
CA SER A 157 9.63 0.57 -15.38
C SER A 157 8.34 1.10 -14.81
N GLY A 158 8.28 1.29 -13.51
CA GLY A 158 7.10 1.81 -12.82
C GLY A 158 6.41 0.79 -11.94
N SER A 159 5.77 1.33 -10.92
CA SER A 159 4.89 0.61 -9.99
C SER A 159 3.58 1.36 -9.91
N GLY A 160 2.47 0.65 -9.86
CA GLY A 160 1.19 1.33 -9.89
C GLY A 160 -0.01 0.43 -9.61
N PHE A 161 -1.17 1.04 -9.77
CA PHE A 161 -2.44 0.39 -9.53
C PHE A 161 -3.52 0.93 -10.49
N GLY A 162 -4.54 0.14 -10.68
CA GLY A 162 -5.63 0.46 -11.60
C GLY A 162 -6.94 -0.19 -11.22
N VAL A 163 -7.91 -0.05 -12.11
CA VAL A 163 -9.26 -0.59 -11.96
C VAL A 163 -9.57 -1.57 -13.09
N CYS A 164 -10.37 -2.60 -12.80
CA CYS A 164 -10.89 -3.54 -13.78
C CYS A 164 -12.29 -4.03 -13.41
N ASP A 165 -12.95 -4.77 -14.33
CA ASP A 165 -14.30 -5.29 -14.08
C ASP A 165 -14.29 -6.65 -13.38
N SER A 166 -13.17 -7.40 -13.46
CA SER A 166 -13.04 -8.73 -12.81
C SER A 166 -11.58 -9.09 -12.60
N LYS A 167 -11.33 -10.01 -11.67
CA LYS A 167 -9.99 -10.61 -11.47
C LYS A 167 -9.56 -11.39 -12.72
N GLY A 168 -8.26 -11.63 -12.86
CA GLY A 168 -7.65 -12.41 -13.94
C GLY A 168 -7.46 -11.67 -15.25
N ASN A 169 -7.99 -10.45 -15.39
CA ASN A 169 -7.73 -9.59 -16.54
C ASN A 169 -7.87 -8.10 -16.17
N THR A 170 -7.20 -7.24 -16.92
CA THR A 170 -7.21 -5.80 -16.69
C THR A 170 -8.29 -5.05 -17.50
N ASN A 171 -9.27 -5.76 -18.08
CA ASN A 171 -10.35 -5.15 -18.82
C ASN A 171 -11.28 -4.36 -17.90
N VAL A 172 -11.70 -3.19 -18.36
CA VAL A 172 -12.70 -2.37 -17.68
C VAL A 172 -13.64 -1.71 -18.69
N THR A 173 -14.90 -1.67 -18.34
CA THR A 173 -15.93 -0.91 -19.05
C THR A 173 -16.05 0.48 -18.41
N ALA A 174 -15.75 1.51 -19.19
CA ALA A 174 -15.85 2.89 -18.74
C ALA A 174 -17.28 3.42 -18.94
N ASN A 175 -17.77 4.17 -17.95
CA ASN A 175 -19.00 4.95 -18.03
C ASN A 175 -18.77 6.43 -17.67
N GLY A 176 -17.51 6.81 -17.41
CA GLY A 176 -17.10 8.19 -17.12
C GLY A 176 -17.22 8.61 -15.65
N THR A 177 -17.70 7.74 -14.77
CA THR A 177 -17.92 8.06 -13.34
C THR A 177 -17.47 6.98 -12.39
N ASP A 178 -17.67 5.70 -12.73
CA ASP A 178 -17.41 4.58 -11.85
C ASP A 178 -15.92 4.24 -11.82
N GLY A 179 -15.40 4.13 -10.63
CA GLY A 179 -14.01 3.84 -10.36
C GLY A 179 -13.80 3.30 -8.95
N LEU A 180 -12.63 3.55 -8.42
CA LEU A 180 -12.28 3.26 -7.03
C LEU A 180 -11.69 4.51 -6.38
N TYR A 181 -11.98 4.71 -5.10
CA TYR A 181 -11.21 5.63 -4.29
C TYR A 181 -9.88 4.98 -3.90
N PHE A 182 -8.80 5.76 -3.98
CA PHE A 182 -7.48 5.38 -3.54
C PHE A 182 -6.89 6.44 -2.60
N TRP A 183 -6.06 5.98 -1.67
CA TRP A 183 -5.34 6.83 -0.73
C TRP A 183 -4.07 6.15 -0.21
N GLY A 184 -3.05 6.93 0.15
CA GLY A 184 -1.91 6.46 0.91
C GLY A 184 -1.05 5.41 0.18
N ALA A 185 -0.68 5.67 -1.08
CA ALA A 185 0.21 4.79 -1.83
C ALA A 185 1.62 4.80 -1.22
N GLN A 186 2.23 3.62 -1.12
CA GLN A 186 3.54 3.44 -0.54
C GLN A 186 4.29 2.32 -1.28
N LEU A 187 5.54 2.57 -1.66
CA LEU A 187 6.47 1.58 -2.19
C LEU A 187 7.69 1.52 -1.29
N GLU A 188 8.00 0.35 -0.79
CA GLU A 188 9.07 0.10 0.16
C GLU A 188 10.03 -0.97 -0.36
N GLN A 189 11.33 -0.80 -0.10
CA GLN A 189 12.36 -1.77 -0.46
C GLN A 189 12.50 -2.84 0.64
N GLN A 190 11.46 -3.66 0.79
CA GLN A 190 11.40 -4.75 1.76
C GLN A 190 10.29 -5.75 1.42
N SER A 191 10.22 -6.87 2.14
CA SER A 191 9.33 -8.01 1.86
C SER A 191 7.93 -7.91 2.47
N TYR A 192 7.59 -6.81 3.13
CA TYR A 192 6.28 -6.55 3.74
C TYR A 192 6.03 -5.04 3.85
N PRO A 193 4.77 -4.59 3.89
CA PRO A 193 4.46 -3.19 4.08
C PRO A 193 4.57 -2.81 5.57
N THR A 194 5.17 -1.65 5.86
CA THR A 194 5.09 -1.05 7.19
C THR A 194 3.90 -0.11 7.30
N SER A 195 3.71 0.52 8.46
CA SER A 195 2.71 1.58 8.63
C SER A 195 2.91 2.69 7.61
N TYR A 196 1.81 3.31 7.20
CA TYR A 196 1.81 4.32 6.16
C TYR A 196 2.76 5.49 6.48
N ILE A 197 3.59 5.86 5.50
CA ILE A 197 4.54 6.96 5.53
C ILE A 197 4.13 7.97 4.47
N PRO A 198 3.52 9.11 4.84
CA PRO A 198 3.08 10.12 3.89
C PRO A 198 4.27 10.82 3.21
N THR A 199 4.09 11.12 1.91
CA THR A 199 5.08 11.86 1.11
C THR A 199 4.41 12.98 0.31
N SER A 200 5.13 14.09 0.14
CA SER A 200 4.69 15.25 -0.65
C SER A 200 5.90 15.95 -1.26
N GLY A 201 6.30 15.49 -2.45
CA GLY A 201 7.40 16.05 -3.25
C GLY A 201 8.74 15.31 -3.14
N THR A 202 8.99 14.57 -2.06
CA THR A 202 10.22 13.79 -1.86
C THR A 202 9.91 12.48 -1.17
N THR A 203 10.80 11.49 -1.30
CA THR A 203 10.77 10.28 -0.49
C THR A 203 10.93 10.61 1.00
N VAL A 204 10.26 9.87 1.87
CA VAL A 204 10.32 10.06 3.32
C VAL A 204 10.74 8.77 3.99
N THR A 205 11.71 8.87 4.89
CA THR A 205 12.15 7.75 5.72
C THR A 205 11.61 7.90 7.13
N ARG A 206 10.90 6.89 7.60
CA ARG A 206 10.58 6.71 9.02
C ARG A 206 11.72 5.93 9.66
N ASN A 207 12.32 6.48 10.71
CA ASN A 207 13.33 5.79 11.48
C ASN A 207 12.73 4.56 12.19
N GLN A 208 13.58 3.58 12.50
CA GLN A 208 13.18 2.44 13.31
C GLN A 208 12.69 2.90 14.69
N GLU A 209 11.75 2.19 15.23
CA GLU A 209 11.32 2.38 16.60
C GLU A 209 12.23 1.59 17.54
N LEU A 210 12.66 2.24 18.60
CA LEU A 210 13.56 1.67 19.58
C LEU A 210 12.91 1.78 20.96
N CYS A 211 12.84 0.67 21.67
CA CYS A 211 12.51 0.66 23.08
C CYS A 211 13.81 0.80 23.90
N ASN A 212 14.30 2.03 24.01
CA ASN A 212 15.51 2.33 24.77
C ASN A 212 15.16 2.70 26.22
N ASN A 213 16.05 2.35 27.15
CA ASN A 213 15.89 2.63 28.59
C ASN A 213 14.67 1.96 29.25
N ALA A 214 14.12 0.93 28.62
CA ALA A 214 13.10 0.09 29.27
C ALA A 214 13.74 -0.83 30.32
N THR A 215 14.56 -0.27 31.21
CA THR A 215 15.01 -1.01 32.39
C THR A 215 13.86 -0.98 33.39
N PRO A 216 13.13 -2.07 33.60
CA PRO A 216 12.09 -2.10 34.59
C PRO A 216 12.75 -1.84 35.96
N VAL A 217 12.16 -0.96 36.77
CA VAL A 217 12.53 -0.87 38.18
C VAL A 217 11.99 -2.15 38.81
N ILE A 218 12.83 -3.16 38.86
CA ILE A 218 12.49 -4.44 39.48
C ILE A 218 12.67 -4.26 40.99
N ASN A 219 11.57 -4.32 41.72
CA ASN A 219 11.68 -4.54 43.19
C ASN A 219 12.21 -5.97 43.39
N SER A 220 13.42 -6.08 43.92
CA SER A 220 14.09 -7.38 44.10
C SER A 220 13.43 -8.25 45.16
N GLU A 221 12.46 -7.74 45.93
CA GLU A 221 11.75 -8.45 46.96
C GLU A 221 10.36 -8.94 46.55
N GLU A 222 9.76 -8.33 45.49
CA GLU A 222 8.45 -8.72 44.98
C GLU A 222 8.35 -8.43 43.50
N GLY A 223 8.22 -9.42 42.66
CA GLY A 223 7.94 -9.24 41.25
C GLY A 223 8.08 -10.50 40.39
N VAL A 224 7.26 -10.58 39.36
CA VAL A 224 7.37 -11.59 38.29
C VAL A 224 7.69 -10.86 36.98
N LEU A 225 8.84 -11.21 36.38
CA LEU A 225 9.16 -10.80 35.02
C LEU A 225 8.50 -11.80 34.06
N TYR A 226 7.52 -11.37 33.32
CA TYR A 226 6.94 -12.13 32.24
C TYR A 226 7.30 -11.46 30.91
N ALA A 227 7.85 -12.22 29.95
CA ALA A 227 8.09 -11.78 28.59
C ALA A 227 7.56 -12.85 27.64
N GLU A 228 6.66 -12.43 26.74
CA GLU A 228 6.23 -13.23 25.61
C GLU A 228 6.84 -12.62 24.34
N ILE A 229 7.57 -13.42 23.58
CA ILE A 229 8.22 -13.04 22.34
C ILE A 229 7.61 -13.91 21.24
N SER A 230 6.90 -13.28 20.32
CA SER A 230 6.30 -13.91 19.13
C SER A 230 7.14 -13.65 17.90
#